data_9de3a5741c433fc5c143c36c8e786928
#
_entry.id   9de3a5741c433fc5c143c36c8e786928
#
_cell.length_a   1.000
_cell.length_b   1.000
_cell.length_c   1.000
_cell.angle_alpha   90.00
_cell.angle_beta   90.00
_cell.angle_gamma   90.00
#
_symmetry.space_group_name_H-M   'P 1'
#
loop_
_entity.id
_entity.type
_entity.pdbx_description
1 polymer ?
#
loop_
_entity_poly.entity_id
_entity_poly.type
_entity_poly.pdbx_seq_one_letter_code
_entity_poly.pdbx_strand_id
1 'polypeptide(L)'
;MIKLLIIDVDGIMTTGMKYYNRKGEVKLKTFCDKDWTSIKRVRAAGVNVVFLTGDGYNKKILENRNLHVIVNRGSGFHSDKANYLDEILEEYECTAEDTGFIGDDLFDIGIMRKVKYSFCVLNSPKMVKENAICLKYNGGDNVLMHLFELLEEKEYIPTVSYEDVVDKIYDLDIKEKF
;
A
#
# COMPACT_ATOMS: atom_id res chain seq x y z
N MET A 1 8.14 9.01 -13.55
CA MET A 1 7.63 9.25 -12.18
C MET A 1 6.46 8.32 -11.92
N ILE A 2 6.24 7.96 -10.67
CA ILE A 2 5.10 7.13 -10.24
C ILE A 2 3.82 7.94 -10.33
N LYS A 3 2.79 7.40 -10.96
CA LYS A 3 1.43 7.96 -11.03
C LYS A 3 0.43 7.11 -10.23
N LEU A 4 0.76 5.84 -10.02
CA LEU A 4 -0.05 4.89 -9.26
C LEU A 4 0.83 4.16 -8.26
N LEU A 5 0.41 4.10 -6.99
CA LEU A 5 1.03 3.30 -5.94
C LEU A 5 0.04 2.23 -5.46
N ILE A 6 0.40 0.97 -5.68
CA ILE A 6 -0.35 -0.20 -5.20
C ILE A 6 0.27 -0.65 -3.89
N ILE A 7 -0.53 -0.80 -2.84
CA ILE A 7 -0.07 -1.05 -1.47
C ILE A 7 -0.70 -2.34 -0.93
N ASP A 8 0.13 -3.27 -0.46
CA ASP A 8 -0.34 -4.33 0.43
C ASP A 8 -0.62 -3.79 1.83
N VAL A 9 -1.38 -4.52 2.62
CA VAL A 9 -1.81 -4.08 3.96
C VAL A 9 -1.13 -4.87 5.07
N ASP A 10 -1.32 -6.20 5.07
CA ASP A 10 -0.77 -7.05 6.12
C ASP A 10 0.74 -7.24 5.91
N GLY A 11 1.52 -6.92 6.93
CA GLY A 11 2.98 -6.92 6.82
C GLY A 11 3.58 -5.63 6.26
N ILE A 12 2.76 -4.68 5.78
CA ILE A 12 3.17 -3.33 5.35
C ILE A 12 2.64 -2.28 6.32
N MET A 13 1.34 -2.00 6.31
CA MET A 13 0.69 -1.08 7.23
C MET A 13 0.48 -1.67 8.63
N THR A 14 0.50 -2.98 8.73
CA THR A 14 0.44 -3.74 9.98
C THR A 14 1.70 -4.57 10.13
N THR A 15 1.95 -5.08 11.33
CA THR A 15 3.05 -6.04 11.57
C THR A 15 2.79 -7.42 10.97
N GLY A 16 1.63 -7.64 10.32
CA GLY A 16 1.15 -8.97 9.92
C GLY A 16 0.55 -9.79 11.05
N MET A 17 0.70 -9.34 12.31
CA MET A 17 0.13 -10.05 13.47
C MET A 17 -1.38 -9.82 13.59
N LYS A 18 -2.10 -10.90 13.94
CA LYS A 18 -3.56 -10.89 14.10
C LYS A 18 -3.94 -11.42 15.47
N TYR A 19 -4.91 -10.76 16.10
CA TYR A 19 -5.49 -11.22 17.34
C TYR A 19 -6.81 -11.93 17.05
N TYR A 20 -6.92 -13.19 17.47
CA TYR A 20 -8.10 -14.02 17.23
C TYR A 20 -8.94 -14.17 18.49
N ASN A 21 -10.27 -14.26 18.34
CA ASN A 21 -11.13 -14.71 19.40
C ASN A 21 -11.17 -16.26 19.46
N ARG A 22 -11.94 -16.79 20.43
CA ARG A 22 -12.10 -18.25 20.60
C ARG A 22 -12.80 -18.96 19.44
N LYS A 23 -13.44 -18.21 18.53
CA LYS A 23 -14.09 -18.74 17.32
C LYS A 23 -13.16 -18.72 16.10
N GLY A 24 -11.91 -18.27 16.26
CA GLY A 24 -10.96 -18.14 15.15
C GLY A 24 -11.20 -16.90 14.28
N GLU A 25 -12.01 -15.94 14.72
CA GLU A 25 -12.24 -14.69 13.98
C GLU A 25 -11.20 -13.64 14.37
N VAL A 26 -10.66 -12.91 13.38
CA VAL A 26 -9.77 -11.77 13.63
C VAL A 26 -10.55 -10.67 14.36
N LYS A 27 -10.02 -10.19 15.47
CA LYS A 27 -10.64 -9.14 16.29
C LYS A 27 -9.90 -7.82 16.20
N LEU A 28 -8.59 -7.86 16.16
CA LEU A 28 -7.76 -6.65 16.17
C LEU A 28 -6.59 -6.80 15.22
N LYS A 29 -6.27 -5.70 14.57
CA LYS A 29 -5.00 -5.37 13.92
C LYS A 29 -4.60 -3.97 14.36
N THR A 30 -3.31 -3.67 14.34
CA THR A 30 -2.80 -2.34 14.67
C THR A 30 -2.34 -1.64 13.40
N PHE A 31 -2.68 -0.37 13.27
CA PHE A 31 -2.24 0.52 12.21
C PHE A 31 -1.53 1.73 12.82
N CYS A 32 -0.63 2.34 12.08
CA CYS A 32 0.06 3.54 12.51
C CYS A 32 -0.57 4.79 11.86
N ASP A 33 -0.86 5.82 12.66
CA ASP A 33 -1.42 7.08 12.17
C ASP A 33 -0.50 7.81 11.18
N LYS A 34 0.81 7.65 11.32
CA LYS A 34 1.77 8.24 10.38
C LYS A 34 1.64 7.66 8.97
N ASP A 35 1.27 6.38 8.84
CA ASP A 35 1.02 5.76 7.55
C ASP A 35 -0.23 6.35 6.88
N TRP A 36 -1.30 6.61 7.64
CA TRP A 36 -2.49 7.29 7.12
C TRP A 36 -2.17 8.70 6.61
N THR A 37 -1.38 9.46 7.38
CA THR A 37 -0.91 10.78 6.94
C THR A 37 -0.07 10.69 5.67
N SER A 38 0.77 9.66 5.55
CA SER A 38 1.62 9.45 4.37
C SER A 38 0.84 9.11 3.12
N ILE A 39 -0.25 8.35 3.24
CA ILE A 39 -1.18 8.11 2.13
C ILE A 39 -1.74 9.45 1.59
N LYS A 40 -2.12 10.37 2.50
CA LYS A 40 -2.60 11.70 2.12
C LYS A 40 -1.51 12.51 1.41
N ARG A 41 -0.27 12.44 1.89
CA ARG A 41 0.89 13.09 1.26
C ARG A 41 1.13 12.55 -0.15
N VAL A 42 1.11 11.24 -0.34
CA VAL A 42 1.23 10.60 -1.67
C VAL A 42 0.13 11.11 -2.61
N ARG A 43 -1.13 11.15 -2.14
CA ARG A 43 -2.25 11.68 -2.92
C ARG A 43 -2.12 13.19 -3.19
N ALA A 44 -1.58 13.96 -2.26
CA ALA A 44 -1.28 15.38 -2.45
C ALA A 44 -0.19 15.62 -3.51
N ALA A 45 0.74 14.68 -3.67
CA ALA A 45 1.72 14.66 -4.76
C ALA A 45 1.11 14.33 -6.14
N GLY A 46 -0.20 14.08 -6.22
CA GLY A 46 -0.90 13.71 -7.46
C GLY A 46 -0.78 12.22 -7.83
N VAL A 47 -0.36 11.37 -6.89
CA VAL A 47 -0.23 9.93 -7.10
C VAL A 47 -1.52 9.23 -6.66
N ASN A 48 -2.07 8.40 -7.53
CA ASN A 48 -3.20 7.54 -7.18
C ASN A 48 -2.73 6.43 -6.23
N VAL A 49 -3.61 6.04 -5.31
CA VAL A 49 -3.34 4.98 -4.33
C VAL A 49 -4.45 3.94 -4.37
N VAL A 50 -4.08 2.68 -4.49
CA VAL A 50 -4.98 1.53 -4.39
C VAL A 50 -4.39 0.47 -3.46
N PHE A 51 -5.23 -0.14 -2.65
CA PHE A 51 -4.82 -1.23 -1.77
C PHE A 51 -5.18 -2.58 -2.38
N LEU A 52 -4.24 -3.51 -2.33
CA LEU A 52 -4.42 -4.88 -2.84
C LEU A 52 -4.07 -5.87 -1.73
N THR A 53 -5.08 -6.39 -1.03
CA THR A 53 -4.91 -7.21 0.17
C THR A 53 -5.58 -8.58 0.04
N GLY A 54 -4.99 -9.61 0.64
CA GLY A 54 -5.60 -10.94 0.76
C GLY A 54 -6.64 -11.07 1.87
N ASP A 55 -6.80 -10.07 2.75
CA ASP A 55 -7.64 -10.17 3.94
C ASP A 55 -8.84 -9.22 3.87
N GLY A 56 -10.04 -9.79 3.76
CA GLY A 56 -11.29 -9.02 3.74
C GLY A 56 -11.57 -8.19 5.01
N TYR A 57 -10.88 -8.47 6.14
CA TYR A 57 -10.95 -7.64 7.34
C TYR A 57 -10.48 -6.21 7.06
N ASN A 58 -9.48 -6.05 6.21
CA ASN A 58 -8.90 -4.75 5.86
C ASN A 58 -9.86 -3.88 5.04
N LYS A 59 -10.74 -4.51 4.25
CA LYS A 59 -11.63 -3.81 3.31
C LYS A 59 -12.45 -2.72 4.00
N LYS A 60 -13.15 -3.06 5.07
CA LYS A 60 -14.01 -2.11 5.78
C LYS A 60 -13.24 -0.93 6.38
N ILE A 61 -12.02 -1.17 6.87
CA ILE A 61 -11.16 -0.11 7.45
C ILE A 61 -10.75 0.88 6.37
N LEU A 62 -10.37 0.39 5.19
CA LEU A 62 -9.91 1.21 4.07
C LEU A 62 -11.07 1.95 3.40
N GLU A 63 -12.21 1.29 3.18
CA GLU A 63 -13.41 1.91 2.60
C GLU A 63 -13.98 3.02 3.49
N ASN A 64 -13.93 2.87 4.82
CA ASN A 64 -14.34 3.92 5.76
C ASN A 64 -13.48 5.19 5.66
N ARG A 65 -12.25 5.06 5.12
CA ARG A 65 -11.34 6.18 4.83
C ARG A 65 -11.41 6.64 3.38
N ASN A 66 -12.45 6.23 2.65
CA ASN A 66 -12.62 6.53 1.22
C ASN A 66 -11.38 6.16 0.37
N LEU A 67 -10.77 5.02 0.70
CA LEU A 67 -9.63 4.45 -0.01
C LEU A 67 -10.09 3.27 -0.88
N HIS A 68 -9.60 3.21 -2.11
CA HIS A 68 -9.90 2.09 -2.99
C HIS A 68 -9.15 0.84 -2.53
N VAL A 69 -9.86 -0.28 -2.42
CA VAL A 69 -9.30 -1.56 -1.96
C VAL A 69 -9.84 -2.73 -2.77
N ILE A 70 -8.94 -3.55 -3.25
CA ILE A 70 -9.21 -4.81 -3.92
C ILE A 70 -8.82 -5.96 -2.98
N VAL A 71 -9.72 -6.92 -2.79
CA VAL A 71 -9.44 -8.13 -2.01
C VAL A 71 -9.18 -9.28 -2.97
N ASN A 72 -7.93 -9.71 -3.07
CA ASN A 72 -7.50 -10.75 -4.01
C ASN A 72 -7.72 -12.19 -3.52
N ARG A 73 -8.42 -12.37 -2.41
CA ARG A 73 -8.86 -13.67 -1.94
C ARG A 73 -10.27 -13.93 -2.49
N GLY A 74 -10.35 -14.52 -3.68
CA GLY A 74 -11.60 -15.07 -4.24
C GLY A 74 -12.16 -16.18 -3.35
N SER A 75 -12.83 -17.17 -3.87
CA SER A 75 -13.51 -18.29 -3.18
C SER A 75 -12.61 -19.17 -2.27
N GLY A 76 -11.77 -18.55 -1.43
CA GLY A 76 -10.93 -19.21 -0.42
C GLY A 76 -9.46 -19.42 -0.82
N PHE A 77 -9.04 -19.01 -2.01
CA PHE A 77 -7.67 -19.16 -2.48
C PHE A 77 -6.94 -17.81 -2.50
N HIS A 78 -5.67 -17.81 -2.08
CA HIS A 78 -4.76 -16.73 -2.45
C HIS A 78 -4.45 -16.85 -3.95
N SER A 79 -4.82 -15.85 -4.72
CA SER A 79 -4.32 -15.71 -6.08
C SER A 79 -3.07 -14.82 -6.09
N ASP A 80 -2.19 -15.04 -7.06
CA ASP A 80 -1.08 -14.11 -7.32
C ASP A 80 -1.66 -12.71 -7.56
N LYS A 81 -1.16 -11.71 -6.84
CA LYS A 81 -1.59 -10.32 -6.98
C LYS A 81 -1.38 -9.78 -8.39
N ALA A 82 -0.45 -10.35 -9.16
CA ALA A 82 -0.24 -10.01 -10.57
C ALA A 82 -1.46 -10.22 -11.46
N ASN A 83 -2.43 -11.06 -11.06
CA ASN A 83 -3.65 -11.30 -11.81
C ASN A 83 -4.61 -10.09 -11.80
N TYR A 84 -4.43 -9.17 -10.88
CA TYR A 84 -5.25 -7.95 -10.74
C TYR A 84 -4.60 -6.72 -11.37
N LEU A 85 -3.31 -6.86 -11.80
CA LEU A 85 -2.54 -5.70 -12.24
C LEU A 85 -3.15 -5.04 -13.48
N ASP A 86 -3.51 -5.82 -14.49
CA ASP A 86 -4.00 -5.29 -15.78
C ASP A 86 -5.31 -4.51 -15.58
N GLU A 87 -6.24 -5.02 -14.76
CA GLU A 87 -7.49 -4.34 -14.39
C GLU A 87 -7.22 -3.03 -13.65
N ILE A 88 -6.28 -3.04 -12.68
CA ILE A 88 -5.88 -1.85 -11.93
C ILE A 88 -5.26 -0.80 -12.86
N LEU A 89 -4.36 -1.21 -13.75
CA LEU A 89 -3.72 -0.29 -14.68
C LEU A 89 -4.72 0.36 -15.64
N GLU A 90 -5.69 -0.40 -16.13
CA GLU A 90 -6.78 0.10 -16.99
C GLU A 90 -7.65 1.11 -16.22
N GLU A 91 -8.08 0.79 -15.00
CA GLU A 91 -8.93 1.66 -14.18
C GLU A 91 -8.28 3.02 -13.88
N TYR A 92 -6.96 3.03 -13.64
CA TYR A 92 -6.21 4.25 -13.31
C TYR A 92 -5.53 4.91 -14.53
N GLU A 93 -5.75 4.41 -15.73
CA GLU A 93 -5.13 4.89 -16.97
C GLU A 93 -3.59 4.99 -16.84
N CYS A 94 -2.98 4.00 -16.18
CA CYS A 94 -1.54 3.92 -15.91
C CYS A 94 -0.91 2.74 -16.67
N THR A 95 0.42 2.74 -16.70
CA THR A 95 1.23 1.62 -17.22
C THR A 95 2.10 1.03 -16.11
N ALA A 96 2.65 -0.15 -16.32
CA ALA A 96 3.59 -0.75 -15.38
C ALA A 96 4.85 0.12 -15.17
N GLU A 97 5.23 0.95 -16.15
CA GLU A 97 6.38 1.85 -16.11
C GLU A 97 6.18 3.06 -15.16
N ASP A 98 4.95 3.47 -14.91
CA ASP A 98 4.62 4.56 -13.99
C ASP A 98 3.85 4.08 -12.75
N THR A 99 3.99 2.78 -12.43
CA THR A 99 3.37 2.15 -11.26
C THR A 99 4.43 1.71 -10.25
N GLY A 100 4.16 2.02 -8.97
CA GLY A 100 4.87 1.49 -7.82
C GLY A 100 4.05 0.43 -7.08
N PHE A 101 4.72 -0.56 -6.49
CA PHE A 101 4.12 -1.57 -5.64
C PHE A 101 4.96 -1.76 -4.37
N ILE A 102 4.30 -1.89 -3.22
CA ILE A 102 4.94 -2.32 -1.97
C ILE A 102 4.20 -3.51 -1.38
N GLY A 103 4.97 -4.57 -1.03
CA GLY A 103 4.46 -5.79 -0.40
C GLY A 103 5.55 -6.51 0.39
N ASP A 104 5.18 -7.58 1.10
CA ASP A 104 6.10 -8.26 2.01
C ASP A 104 6.16 -9.78 1.84
N ASP A 105 5.22 -10.40 1.12
CA ASP A 105 5.08 -11.87 1.08
C ASP A 105 5.25 -12.45 -0.34
N LEU A 106 5.31 -13.77 -0.42
CA LEU A 106 5.55 -14.53 -1.65
C LEU A 106 4.52 -14.25 -2.75
N PHE A 107 3.27 -13.98 -2.38
CA PHE A 107 2.18 -13.65 -3.32
C PHE A 107 2.32 -12.26 -3.97
N ASP A 108 3.30 -11.49 -3.54
CA ASP A 108 3.62 -10.15 -4.08
C ASP A 108 4.66 -10.20 -5.20
N ILE A 109 5.44 -11.28 -5.29
CA ILE A 109 6.55 -11.39 -6.23
C ILE A 109 6.08 -11.26 -7.68
N GLY A 110 4.91 -11.81 -8.00
CA GLY A 110 4.38 -11.73 -9.37
C GLY A 110 4.16 -10.29 -9.83
N ILE A 111 3.56 -9.45 -8.99
CA ILE A 111 3.34 -8.04 -9.32
C ILE A 111 4.65 -7.23 -9.24
N MET A 112 5.54 -7.52 -8.27
CA MET A 112 6.85 -6.88 -8.16
C MET A 112 7.69 -7.00 -9.42
N ARG A 113 7.59 -8.13 -10.13
CA ARG A 113 8.30 -8.37 -11.39
C ARG A 113 7.73 -7.66 -12.61
N LYS A 114 6.49 -7.20 -12.51
CA LYS A 114 5.78 -6.57 -13.63
C LYS A 114 5.84 -5.05 -13.59
N VAL A 115 5.89 -4.46 -12.40
CA VAL A 115 5.92 -3.00 -12.25
C VAL A 115 7.37 -2.49 -12.14
N LYS A 116 7.57 -1.24 -12.54
CA LYS A 116 8.90 -0.63 -12.55
C LYS A 116 9.47 -0.35 -11.17
N TYR A 117 8.64 0.07 -10.22
CA TYR A 117 9.05 0.47 -8.89
C TYR A 117 8.51 -0.50 -7.86
N SER A 118 9.35 -1.41 -7.39
CA SER A 118 8.95 -2.43 -6.41
C SER A 118 9.68 -2.24 -5.10
N PHE A 119 8.94 -2.30 -4.00
CA PHE A 119 9.47 -2.09 -2.64
C PHE A 119 9.04 -3.23 -1.73
N CYS A 120 9.86 -3.53 -0.73
CA CYS A 120 9.53 -4.45 0.35
C CYS A 120 10.11 -3.98 1.69
N VAL A 121 9.76 -4.66 2.77
CA VAL A 121 10.18 -4.32 4.12
C VAL A 121 11.33 -5.17 4.62
N LEU A 122 12.02 -4.73 5.67
CA LEU A 122 13.21 -5.38 6.20
C LEU A 122 12.96 -6.83 6.65
N ASN A 123 11.79 -7.13 7.19
CA ASN A 123 11.42 -8.47 7.65
C ASN A 123 10.77 -9.35 6.56
N SER A 124 10.71 -8.89 5.31
CA SER A 124 10.28 -9.73 4.19
C SER A 124 11.20 -10.94 3.98
N PRO A 125 10.68 -12.07 3.48
CA PRO A 125 11.48 -13.23 3.09
C PRO A 125 12.58 -12.86 2.07
N LYS A 126 13.68 -13.61 2.07
CA LYS A 126 14.80 -13.39 1.15
C LYS A 126 14.36 -13.33 -0.32
N MET A 127 13.48 -14.25 -0.72
CA MET A 127 12.98 -14.32 -2.10
C MET A 127 12.22 -13.05 -2.51
N VAL A 128 11.49 -12.41 -1.60
CA VAL A 128 10.82 -11.13 -1.85
C VAL A 128 11.84 -10.02 -2.03
N LYS A 129 12.83 -9.94 -1.16
CA LYS A 129 13.91 -8.94 -1.22
C LYS A 129 14.75 -9.00 -2.50
N GLU A 130 14.83 -10.15 -3.12
CA GLU A 130 15.51 -10.33 -4.42
C GLU A 130 14.73 -9.72 -5.61
N ASN A 131 13.47 -9.33 -5.39
CA ASN A 131 12.59 -8.78 -6.42
C ASN A 131 12.16 -7.33 -6.18
N ALA A 132 12.66 -6.68 -5.11
CA ALA A 132 12.23 -5.33 -4.75
C ALA A 132 13.34 -4.55 -4.04
N ILE A 133 13.23 -3.23 -4.01
CA ILE A 133 14.04 -2.34 -3.16
C ILE A 133 13.61 -2.57 -1.71
N CYS A 134 14.52 -3.07 -0.88
CA CYS A 134 14.23 -3.35 0.52
C CYS A 134 14.39 -2.08 1.36
N LEU A 135 13.29 -1.65 2.00
CA LEU A 135 13.31 -0.59 3.00
C LEU A 135 14.04 -1.06 4.28
N LYS A 136 14.55 -0.12 5.07
CA LYS A 136 15.27 -0.41 6.32
C LYS A 136 14.36 -0.59 7.54
N TYR A 137 13.06 -0.73 7.34
CA TYR A 137 12.02 -0.76 8.37
C TYR A 137 11.21 -2.05 8.24
N ASN A 138 10.74 -2.56 9.38
CA ASN A 138 9.83 -3.71 9.42
C ASN A 138 8.41 -3.30 9.09
N GLY A 139 7.60 -4.24 8.62
CA GLY A 139 6.17 -4.01 8.43
C GLY A 139 5.47 -3.53 9.70
N GLY A 140 4.58 -2.55 9.57
CA GLY A 140 3.89 -1.91 10.68
C GLY A 140 4.71 -0.83 11.42
N ASP A 141 5.95 -0.57 11.00
CA ASP A 141 6.84 0.42 11.62
C ASP A 141 6.91 1.70 10.77
N ASN A 142 5.78 2.36 10.63
CA ASN A 142 5.64 3.59 9.83
C ASN A 142 6.15 3.46 8.38
N VAL A 143 5.90 2.33 7.76
CA VAL A 143 6.51 1.96 6.48
C VAL A 143 6.18 2.93 5.36
N LEU A 144 4.91 3.37 5.28
CA LEU A 144 4.49 4.28 4.20
C LEU A 144 5.07 5.69 4.38
N MET A 145 5.33 6.11 5.62
CA MET A 145 6.04 7.36 5.88
C MET A 145 7.46 7.29 5.29
N HIS A 146 8.19 6.21 5.58
CA HIS A 146 9.55 6.04 5.09
C HIS A 146 9.61 5.78 3.58
N LEU A 147 8.60 5.09 3.04
CA LEU A 147 8.48 4.94 1.59
C LEU A 147 8.27 6.30 0.93
N PHE A 148 7.36 7.13 1.44
CA PHE A 148 7.10 8.46 0.87
C PHE A 148 8.37 9.32 0.84
N GLU A 149 9.12 9.36 1.95
CA GLU A 149 10.40 10.10 2.02
C GLU A 149 11.42 9.57 1.01
N LEU A 150 11.51 8.25 0.82
CA LEU A 150 12.35 7.65 -0.21
C LEU A 150 11.90 8.03 -1.62
N LEU A 151 10.59 8.03 -1.88
CA LEU A 151 10.06 8.38 -3.21
C LEU A 151 10.36 9.84 -3.59
N GLU A 152 10.27 10.77 -2.62
CA GLU A 152 10.68 12.15 -2.82
C GLU A 152 12.19 12.28 -3.02
N GLU A 153 13.01 11.65 -2.14
CA GLU A 153 14.48 11.68 -2.24
C GLU A 153 14.99 11.18 -3.59
N LYS A 154 14.34 10.15 -4.15
CA LYS A 154 14.69 9.56 -5.45
C LYS A 154 14.04 10.25 -6.64
N GLU A 155 13.28 11.29 -6.41
CA GLU A 155 12.52 12.00 -7.46
C GLU A 155 11.56 11.06 -8.23
N TYR A 156 11.06 10.00 -7.57
CA TYR A 156 10.08 9.08 -8.14
C TYR A 156 8.67 9.66 -8.12
N ILE A 157 8.42 10.63 -7.23
CA ILE A 157 7.21 11.45 -7.14
C ILE A 157 7.61 12.93 -7.02
N PRO A 158 6.70 13.89 -7.29
CA PRO A 158 6.94 15.30 -7.02
C PRO A 158 7.10 15.57 -5.52
N THR A 159 8.01 16.49 -5.16
CA THR A 159 8.09 17.01 -3.80
C THR A 159 6.86 17.86 -3.49
N VAL A 160 6.30 17.70 -2.30
CA VAL A 160 5.10 18.42 -1.85
C VAL A 160 5.47 19.33 -0.66
N SER A 161 5.20 20.62 -0.77
CA SER A 161 5.41 21.57 0.33
C SER A 161 4.48 21.28 1.50
N TYR A 162 4.83 21.77 2.68
CA TYR A 162 3.97 21.67 3.86
C TYR A 162 2.60 22.33 3.61
N GLU A 163 2.59 23.50 2.96
CA GLU A 163 1.39 24.26 2.63
C GLU A 163 0.48 23.47 1.67
N ASP A 164 1.05 22.88 0.61
CA ASP A 164 0.29 22.02 -0.32
C ASP A 164 -0.32 20.81 0.39
N VAL A 165 0.41 20.22 1.33
CA VAL A 165 -0.08 19.07 2.10
C VAL A 165 -1.26 19.50 2.97
N VAL A 166 -1.15 20.61 3.71
CA VAL A 166 -2.21 21.09 4.61
C VAL A 166 -3.47 21.44 3.83
N ASP A 167 -3.35 22.17 2.74
CA ASP A 167 -4.50 22.58 1.93
C ASP A 167 -5.22 21.38 1.28
N LYS A 168 -4.45 20.44 0.71
CA LYS A 168 -5.03 19.25 0.08
C LYS A 168 -5.53 18.21 1.09
N ILE A 169 -4.88 18.08 2.25
CA ILE A 169 -5.34 17.16 3.32
C ILE A 169 -6.72 17.57 3.79
N TYR A 170 -6.98 18.87 3.95
CA TYR A 170 -8.31 19.36 4.36
C TYR A 170 -9.40 18.84 3.40
N ASP A 171 -9.18 18.95 2.10
CA ASP A 171 -10.12 18.46 1.09
C ASP A 171 -10.28 16.93 1.11
N LEU A 172 -9.23 16.19 1.46
CA LEU A 172 -9.26 14.73 1.58
C LEU A 172 -9.98 14.28 2.86
N ASP A 173 -9.75 14.97 3.97
CA ASP A 173 -10.37 14.64 5.28
C ASP A 173 -11.89 14.84 5.27
N ILE A 174 -12.40 15.87 4.58
CA ILE A 174 -13.86 16.10 4.44
C ILE A 174 -14.54 14.89 3.78
N LYS A 175 -13.85 14.14 2.95
CA LYS A 175 -14.36 12.96 2.24
C LYS A 175 -14.21 11.66 3.02
N GLU A 176 -13.40 11.64 4.08
CA GLU A 176 -13.22 10.45 4.92
C GLU A 176 -14.38 10.33 5.92
N LYS A 177 -14.87 9.11 6.07
CA LYS A 177 -15.85 8.77 7.10
C LYS A 177 -15.11 8.17 8.30
N PHE A 178 -15.07 8.90 9.40
CA PHE A 178 -14.57 8.41 10.69
C PHE A 178 -15.74 7.92 11.56
#